data_8c9b4ea19aac9073eb8893a86514a6a5
#
_entry.id   8c9b4ea19aac9073eb8893a86514a6a5
#
_cell.length_a   1.000
_cell.length_b   1.000
_cell.length_c   1.000
_cell.angle_alpha   90.00
_cell.angle_beta   90.00
_cell.angle_gamma   90.00
#
_symmetry.space_group_name_H-M   'P 1'
#
loop_
_entity.id
_entity.type
_entity.pdbx_description
1 polymer ?
#
loop_
_entity_poly.entity_id
_entity_poly.type
_entity_poly.pdbx_seq_one_letter_code
_entity_poly.pdbx_strand_id
1 'polypeptide(L)'
;GKLLSELTKKFKNLVALDNSREMLEKCKSTISSSNCKGVKFLLGDTSTALSKSLKSDLLILNMVLHHISTPAKTFQDASSLLNWGGHLLIVDLSRHDQDWVRDSCGDIWLGFEEADLNHWGSKANLEVGQSSYLSLRNGFQIQMRVFTKKINQN
;
A
#
# COMPACT_ATOMS: atom_id res chain seq x y z
N GLY A 1 -1.44 -7.43 10.51
CA GLY A 1 -0.37 -8.27 11.08
C GLY A 1 -0.04 -9.52 10.28
N LYS A 2 -1.04 -10.23 9.72
CA LYS A 2 -0.80 -11.49 8.99
C LYS A 2 0.10 -11.30 7.75
N LEU A 3 -0.19 -10.30 6.91
CA LEU A 3 0.65 -10.00 5.75
C LEU A 3 2.09 -9.69 6.16
N LEU A 4 2.27 -8.85 7.18
CA LEU A 4 3.60 -8.47 7.66
C LEU A 4 4.38 -9.70 8.16
N SER A 5 3.73 -10.63 8.88
CA SER A 5 4.35 -11.89 9.31
C SER A 5 4.82 -12.75 8.13
N GLU A 6 4.05 -12.83 7.05
CA GLU A 6 4.48 -13.54 5.84
C GLU A 6 5.65 -12.84 5.13
N LEU A 7 5.62 -11.51 5.09
CA LEU A 7 6.71 -10.73 4.48
C LEU A 7 8.04 -10.90 5.22
N THR A 8 8.04 -11.05 6.56
CA THR A 8 9.27 -11.28 7.32
C THR A 8 10.01 -12.57 6.96
N LYS A 9 9.31 -13.54 6.38
CA LYS A 9 9.90 -14.79 5.88
C LYS A 9 10.70 -14.60 4.59
N LYS A 10 10.38 -13.52 3.83
CA LYS A 10 10.94 -13.26 2.50
C LYS A 10 11.90 -12.07 2.47
N PHE A 11 11.71 -11.10 3.34
CA PHE A 11 12.46 -9.84 3.35
C PHE A 11 13.15 -9.62 4.69
N LYS A 12 14.42 -9.20 4.64
CA LYS A 12 15.24 -8.97 5.85
C LYS A 12 14.99 -7.61 6.49
N ASN A 13 14.66 -6.60 5.66
CA ASN A 13 14.48 -5.21 6.10
C ASN A 13 13.06 -4.79 5.76
N LEU A 14 12.24 -4.60 6.76
CA LEU A 14 10.84 -4.19 6.63
C LEU A 14 10.59 -2.92 7.44
N VAL A 15 9.77 -2.04 6.88
CA VAL A 15 9.20 -0.90 7.59
C VAL A 15 7.68 -1.04 7.54
N ALA A 16 7.07 -1.12 8.71
CA ALA A 16 5.61 -1.03 8.86
C ALA A 16 5.26 0.41 9.17
N LEU A 17 4.47 1.03 8.31
CA LEU A 17 4.04 2.41 8.38
C LEU A 17 2.53 2.47 8.60
N ASP A 18 2.08 3.19 9.60
CA ASP A 18 0.66 3.42 9.88
C ASP A 18 0.51 4.75 10.63
N ASN A 19 -0.56 5.49 10.37
CA ASN A 19 -0.88 6.73 11.09
C ASN A 19 -1.62 6.45 12.42
N SER A 20 -2.06 5.22 12.65
CA SER A 20 -2.67 4.77 13.90
C SER A 20 -1.65 4.09 14.80
N ARG A 21 -1.40 4.69 15.97
CA ARG A 21 -0.56 4.09 17.02
C ARG A 21 -1.11 2.74 17.47
N GLU A 22 -2.43 2.64 17.61
CA GLU A 22 -3.08 1.40 18.03
C GLU A 22 -2.85 0.25 17.03
N MET A 23 -2.93 0.55 15.73
CA MET A 23 -2.67 -0.44 14.67
C MET A 23 -1.21 -0.89 14.68
N LEU A 24 -0.27 0.03 14.89
CA LEU A 24 1.15 -0.33 15.02
C LEU A 24 1.41 -1.21 16.25
N GLU A 25 0.78 -0.95 17.39
CA GLU A 25 0.93 -1.78 18.58
C GLU A 25 0.33 -3.18 18.37
N LYS A 26 -0.82 -3.30 17.71
CA LYS A 26 -1.38 -4.60 17.29
C LYS A 26 -0.43 -5.35 16.34
N CYS A 27 0.17 -4.64 15.38
CA CYS A 27 1.17 -5.23 14.50
C CYS A 27 2.40 -5.72 15.26
N LYS A 28 2.92 -4.92 16.19
CA LYS A 28 4.07 -5.29 17.03
C LYS A 28 3.79 -6.56 17.84
N SER A 29 2.63 -6.63 18.50
CA SER A 29 2.26 -7.82 19.28
C SER A 29 2.19 -9.09 18.42
N THR A 30 1.59 -8.98 17.22
CA THR A 30 1.51 -10.10 16.26
C THR A 30 2.90 -10.56 15.81
N ILE A 31 3.80 -9.62 15.50
CA ILE A 31 5.16 -9.92 15.05
C ILE A 31 5.99 -10.51 16.20
N SER A 32 5.87 -9.97 17.40
CA SER A 32 6.58 -10.49 18.58
C SER A 32 6.18 -11.94 18.92
N SER A 33 4.89 -12.27 18.81
CA SER A 33 4.41 -13.64 19.02
C SER A 33 4.88 -14.64 17.95
N SER A 34 5.21 -14.15 16.76
CA SER A 34 5.67 -14.95 15.62
C SER A 34 7.20 -15.10 15.53
N ASN A 35 7.95 -14.61 16.52
CA ASN A 35 9.43 -14.59 16.55
C ASN A 35 10.07 -13.98 15.28
N CYS A 36 9.40 -13.04 14.65
CA CYS A 36 9.86 -12.34 13.45
C CYS A 36 10.78 -11.17 13.83
N LYS A 37 11.92 -11.06 13.13
CA LYS A 37 12.92 -10.00 13.36
C LYS A 37 13.01 -9.08 12.11
N GLY A 38 13.63 -7.92 12.27
CA GLY A 38 13.95 -7.03 11.14
C GLY A 38 12.83 -6.09 10.72
N VAL A 39 11.78 -5.92 11.53
CA VAL A 39 10.71 -4.95 11.27
C VAL A 39 10.94 -3.68 12.07
N LYS A 40 10.98 -2.54 11.38
CA LYS A 40 10.91 -1.21 11.97
C LYS A 40 9.47 -0.70 11.90
N PHE A 41 9.00 -0.05 12.93
CA PHE A 41 7.66 0.52 12.99
C PHE A 41 7.75 2.04 12.96
N LEU A 42 7.03 2.66 12.05
CA LEU A 42 7.01 4.10 11.84
C LEU A 42 5.57 4.61 11.94
N LEU A 43 5.33 5.49 12.92
CA LEU A 43 4.07 6.20 13.04
C LEU A 43 4.06 7.39 12.07
N GLY A 44 3.10 7.41 11.17
CA GLY A 44 2.92 8.45 10.17
C GLY A 44 2.39 7.92 8.85
N ASP A 45 2.58 8.71 7.82
CA ASP A 45 2.18 8.44 6.43
C ASP A 45 3.37 8.44 5.47
N THR A 46 3.09 8.41 4.16
CA THR A 46 4.12 8.46 3.12
C THR A 46 4.97 9.73 3.19
N SER A 47 4.39 10.86 3.56
CA SER A 47 5.13 12.13 3.77
C SER A 47 6.13 12.00 4.92
N THR A 48 5.75 11.30 6.00
CA THR A 48 6.65 11.00 7.13
C THR A 48 7.82 10.12 6.68
N ALA A 49 7.56 9.10 5.86
CA ALA A 49 8.60 8.25 5.30
C ALA A 49 9.58 9.06 4.42
N LEU A 50 9.06 9.97 3.59
CA LEU A 50 9.86 10.88 2.76
C LEU A 50 10.74 11.80 3.60
N SER A 51 10.20 12.41 4.66
CA SER A 51 10.96 13.30 5.56
C SER A 51 12.13 12.60 6.24
N LYS A 52 12.07 11.28 6.37
CA LYS A 52 13.14 10.41 6.89
C LYS A 52 14.05 9.87 5.78
N SER A 53 13.89 10.33 4.55
CA SER A 53 14.69 9.90 3.39
C SER A 53 14.69 8.38 3.18
N LEU A 54 13.58 7.72 3.53
CA LEU A 54 13.46 6.27 3.34
C LEU A 54 13.46 5.92 1.85
N LYS A 55 14.08 4.79 1.53
CA LYS A 55 14.08 4.18 0.20
C LYS A 55 13.72 2.71 0.29
N SER A 56 13.05 2.19 -0.74
CA SER A 56 12.58 0.81 -0.77
C SER A 56 12.63 0.25 -2.18
N ASP A 57 12.84 -1.05 -2.29
CA ASP A 57 12.71 -1.78 -3.56
C ASP A 57 11.28 -2.29 -3.79
N LEU A 58 10.50 -2.39 -2.71
CA LEU A 58 9.09 -2.76 -2.76
C LEU A 58 8.31 -1.92 -1.74
N LEU A 59 7.25 -1.27 -2.20
CA LEU A 59 6.28 -0.58 -1.38
C LEU A 59 4.92 -1.24 -1.56
N ILE A 60 4.24 -1.56 -0.47
CA ILE A 60 2.92 -2.21 -0.49
C ILE A 60 1.91 -1.30 0.21
N LEU A 61 0.86 -0.92 -0.50
CA LEU A 61 -0.34 -0.30 0.05
C LEU A 61 -1.43 -1.37 0.11
N ASN A 62 -1.72 -1.85 1.30
CA ASN A 62 -2.66 -2.96 1.50
C ASN A 62 -3.91 -2.51 2.25
N MET A 63 -5.02 -2.42 1.55
CA MET A 63 -6.33 -2.02 2.09
C MET A 63 -6.25 -0.68 2.85
N VAL A 64 -5.62 0.32 2.23
CA VAL A 64 -5.40 1.63 2.85
C VAL A 64 -5.75 2.79 1.92
N LEU A 65 -5.66 2.59 0.61
CA LEU A 65 -5.79 3.70 -0.35
C LEU A 65 -7.22 4.28 -0.34
N HIS A 66 -8.25 3.45 -0.12
CA HIS A 66 -9.65 3.89 -0.04
C HIS A 66 -9.96 4.78 1.19
N HIS A 67 -9.07 4.84 2.18
CA HIS A 67 -9.14 5.78 3.29
C HIS A 67 -8.36 7.08 3.06
N ILE A 68 -7.60 7.19 1.97
CA ILE A 68 -6.74 8.34 1.70
C ILE A 68 -7.48 9.37 0.85
N SER A 69 -7.56 10.62 1.31
CA SER A 69 -8.24 11.71 0.62
C SER A 69 -7.59 12.08 -0.73
N THR A 70 -6.28 11.89 -0.86
CA THR A 70 -5.49 12.29 -2.03
C THR A 70 -4.65 11.14 -2.58
N PRO A 71 -5.27 10.12 -3.23
CA PRO A 71 -4.54 8.96 -3.76
C PRO A 71 -3.43 9.33 -4.74
N ALA A 72 -3.67 10.32 -5.62
CA ALA A 72 -2.68 10.80 -6.58
C ALA A 72 -1.37 11.25 -5.92
N LYS A 73 -1.46 11.97 -4.77
CA LYS A 73 -0.28 12.36 -3.99
C LYS A 73 0.44 11.14 -3.42
N THR A 74 -0.30 10.16 -2.94
CA THR A 74 0.27 8.91 -2.43
C THR A 74 1.08 8.16 -3.50
N PHE A 75 0.62 8.15 -4.75
CA PHE A 75 1.39 7.59 -5.87
C PHE A 75 2.69 8.36 -6.13
N GLN A 76 2.67 9.70 -6.05
CA GLN A 76 3.87 10.53 -6.19
C GLN A 76 4.87 10.27 -5.05
N ASP A 77 4.39 10.21 -3.81
CA ASP A 77 5.20 9.89 -2.64
C ASP A 77 5.80 8.47 -2.78
N ALA A 78 5.01 7.49 -3.19
CA ALA A 78 5.46 6.12 -3.42
C ALA A 78 6.56 6.07 -4.49
N SER A 79 6.38 6.78 -5.61
CA SER A 79 7.41 6.89 -6.63
C SER A 79 8.71 7.48 -6.09
N SER A 80 8.60 8.48 -5.22
CA SER A 80 9.77 9.12 -4.58
C SER A 80 10.46 8.19 -3.56
N LEU A 81 9.70 7.36 -2.85
CA LEU A 81 10.21 6.37 -1.89
C LEU A 81 10.88 5.17 -2.57
N LEU A 82 10.48 4.84 -3.79
CA LEU A 82 11.04 3.70 -4.52
C LEU A 82 12.43 4.00 -5.07
N ASN A 83 13.30 3.01 -4.98
CA ASN A 83 14.51 2.93 -5.78
C ASN A 83 14.17 2.74 -7.27
N TRP A 84 15.10 3.07 -8.17
CA TRP A 84 14.97 2.77 -9.60
C TRP A 84 14.80 1.26 -9.81
N GLY A 85 13.83 0.85 -10.61
CA GLY A 85 13.46 -0.55 -10.80
C GLY A 85 12.62 -1.15 -9.67
N GLY A 86 12.36 -0.38 -8.60
CA GLY A 86 11.49 -0.82 -7.49
C GLY A 86 10.01 -0.87 -7.87
N HIS A 87 9.23 -1.58 -7.07
CA HIS A 87 7.83 -1.88 -7.35
C HIS A 87 6.89 -1.29 -6.30
N LEU A 88 5.75 -0.76 -6.76
CA LEU A 88 4.59 -0.43 -5.94
C LEU A 88 3.53 -1.51 -6.15
N LEU A 89 3.12 -2.17 -5.08
CA LEU A 89 1.97 -3.08 -5.06
C LEU A 89 0.80 -2.40 -4.36
N ILE A 90 -0.29 -2.22 -5.08
CA ILE A 90 -1.59 -1.81 -4.52
C ILE A 90 -2.47 -3.04 -4.35
N VAL A 91 -3.00 -3.22 -3.16
CA VAL A 91 -4.04 -4.22 -2.85
C VAL A 91 -5.19 -3.46 -2.25
N ASP A 92 -6.28 -3.29 -2.99
CA ASP A 92 -7.41 -2.48 -2.56
C ASP A 92 -8.71 -2.91 -3.24
N LEU A 93 -9.82 -2.30 -2.86
CA LEU A 93 -11.14 -2.60 -3.40
C LEU A 93 -11.27 -2.13 -4.85
N SER A 94 -11.82 -3.00 -5.70
CA SER A 94 -12.40 -2.58 -6.97
C SER A 94 -13.64 -1.72 -6.71
N ARG A 95 -13.98 -0.84 -7.65
CA ARG A 95 -15.17 0.02 -7.55
C ARG A 95 -16.42 -0.80 -7.22
N HIS A 96 -17.20 -0.32 -6.26
CA HIS A 96 -18.47 -0.90 -5.84
C HIS A 96 -19.48 0.20 -5.49
N ASP A 97 -20.73 -0.17 -5.28
CA ASP A 97 -21.86 0.73 -4.99
C ASP A 97 -22.43 0.57 -3.57
N GLN A 98 -21.69 -0.09 -2.67
CA GLN A 98 -22.12 -0.34 -1.30
C GLN A 98 -21.82 0.87 -0.41
N ASP A 99 -22.70 1.87 -0.39
CA ASP A 99 -22.50 3.15 0.31
C ASP A 99 -22.39 3.02 1.84
N TRP A 100 -22.95 1.94 2.43
CA TRP A 100 -22.91 1.74 3.89
C TRP A 100 -21.49 1.67 4.48
N VAL A 101 -20.48 1.36 3.66
CA VAL A 101 -19.08 1.31 4.13
C VAL A 101 -18.54 2.69 4.52
N ARG A 102 -19.08 3.78 3.96
CA ARG A 102 -18.69 5.15 4.33
C ARG A 102 -18.95 5.43 5.79
N ASP A 103 -20.14 5.07 6.27
CA ASP A 103 -20.55 5.31 7.64
C ASP A 103 -19.97 4.30 8.63
N SER A 104 -19.84 3.04 8.20
CA SER A 104 -19.42 1.94 9.08
C SER A 104 -17.92 1.71 9.14
N CYS A 105 -17.20 2.00 8.05
CA CYS A 105 -15.76 1.71 7.93
C CYS A 105 -14.90 2.96 7.75
N GLY A 106 -15.50 4.13 7.51
CA GLY A 106 -14.79 5.38 7.26
C GLY A 106 -14.14 5.43 5.88
N ASP A 107 -14.71 4.73 4.90
CA ASP A 107 -14.21 4.70 3.53
C ASP A 107 -14.50 6.05 2.86
N ILE A 108 -13.47 6.70 2.35
CA ILE A 108 -13.58 7.92 1.56
C ILE A 108 -13.94 7.56 0.11
N TRP A 109 -13.39 6.47 -0.39
CA TRP A 109 -13.62 5.97 -1.74
C TRP A 109 -14.37 4.63 -1.72
N LEU A 110 -15.32 4.46 -2.63
CA LEU A 110 -16.02 3.18 -2.85
C LEU A 110 -15.20 2.28 -3.79
N GLY A 111 -13.95 2.02 -3.43
CA GLY A 111 -13.01 1.34 -4.29
C GLY A 111 -12.57 2.17 -5.50
N PHE A 112 -11.81 1.57 -6.39
CA PHE A 112 -11.18 2.26 -7.52
C PHE A 112 -11.44 1.53 -8.83
N GLU A 113 -11.65 2.32 -9.89
CA GLU A 113 -11.55 1.82 -11.25
C GLU A 113 -10.08 1.57 -11.61
N GLU A 114 -9.85 0.61 -12.48
CA GLU A 114 -8.51 0.33 -13.01
C GLU A 114 -7.89 1.56 -13.68
N ALA A 115 -8.71 2.32 -14.40
CA ALA A 115 -8.28 3.53 -15.12
C ALA A 115 -7.75 4.60 -14.16
N ASP A 116 -8.35 4.77 -12.97
CA ASP A 116 -7.90 5.74 -11.97
C ASP A 116 -6.51 5.41 -11.46
N LEU A 117 -6.30 4.14 -11.07
CA LEU A 117 -5.01 3.69 -10.57
C LEU A 117 -3.92 3.79 -11.65
N ASN A 118 -4.23 3.42 -12.89
CA ASN A 118 -3.32 3.54 -14.03
C ASN A 118 -2.96 5.00 -14.30
N HIS A 119 -3.95 5.91 -14.24
CA HIS A 119 -3.73 7.33 -14.44
C HIS A 119 -2.79 7.91 -13.36
N TRP A 120 -3.04 7.63 -12.08
CA TRP A 120 -2.18 8.13 -10.99
C TRP A 120 -0.77 7.52 -11.05
N GLY A 121 -0.65 6.23 -11.39
CA GLY A 121 0.63 5.58 -11.59
C GLY A 121 1.44 6.24 -12.70
N SER A 122 0.84 6.45 -13.86
CA SER A 122 1.48 7.09 -15.00
C SER A 122 1.89 8.54 -14.69
N LYS A 123 1.04 9.31 -14.00
CA LYS A 123 1.37 10.68 -13.56
C LYS A 123 2.51 10.73 -12.54
N ALA A 124 2.72 9.66 -11.80
CA ALA A 124 3.85 9.50 -10.87
C ALA A 124 5.10 8.89 -11.53
N ASN A 125 5.15 8.79 -12.86
CA ASN A 125 6.23 8.16 -13.63
C ASN A 125 6.46 6.69 -13.27
N LEU A 126 5.39 5.99 -12.92
CA LEU A 126 5.39 4.54 -12.70
C LEU A 126 4.82 3.84 -13.93
N GLU A 127 5.45 2.76 -14.33
CA GLU A 127 4.96 1.89 -15.41
C GLU A 127 3.89 0.94 -14.87
N VAL A 128 2.77 0.88 -15.56
CA VAL A 128 1.67 -0.06 -15.25
C VAL A 128 2.12 -1.49 -15.56
N GLY A 129 2.07 -2.35 -14.56
CA GLY A 129 2.42 -3.77 -14.67
C GLY A 129 1.20 -4.69 -14.57
N GLN A 130 1.41 -5.83 -13.95
CA GLN A 130 0.40 -6.88 -13.81
C GLN A 130 -0.76 -6.47 -12.90
N SER A 131 -1.92 -7.06 -13.16
CA SER A 131 -3.11 -6.97 -12.32
C SER A 131 -3.66 -8.36 -12.01
N SER A 132 -4.31 -8.48 -10.87
CA SER A 132 -5.01 -9.68 -10.44
C SER A 132 -6.23 -9.29 -9.62
N TYR A 133 -7.28 -10.12 -9.64
CA TYR A 133 -8.55 -9.84 -8.97
C TYR A 133 -8.97 -11.03 -8.13
N LEU A 134 -9.55 -10.73 -6.96
CA LEU A 134 -10.11 -11.72 -6.05
C LEU A 134 -11.52 -11.30 -5.64
N SER A 135 -12.53 -12.06 -6.07
CA SER A 135 -13.91 -11.85 -5.64
C SER A 135 -14.14 -12.46 -4.25
N LEU A 136 -14.73 -11.69 -3.36
CA LEU A 136 -15.07 -12.10 -2.02
C LEU A 136 -16.54 -12.53 -1.93
N ARG A 137 -16.87 -13.40 -0.95
CA ARG A 137 -18.24 -13.90 -0.74
C ARG A 137 -19.26 -12.83 -0.36
N ASN A 138 -18.81 -11.69 0.15
CA ASN A 138 -19.62 -10.55 0.57
C ASN A 138 -19.94 -9.56 -0.56
N GLY A 139 -19.65 -9.91 -1.82
CA GLY A 139 -19.91 -9.08 -2.99
C GLY A 139 -18.83 -8.05 -3.32
N PHE A 140 -17.80 -7.93 -2.50
CA PHE A 140 -16.63 -7.10 -2.82
C PHE A 140 -15.66 -7.85 -3.72
N GLN A 141 -14.89 -7.07 -4.50
CA GLN A 141 -13.74 -7.58 -5.24
C GLN A 141 -12.50 -6.80 -4.82
N ILE A 142 -11.43 -7.52 -4.53
CA ILE A 142 -10.11 -6.95 -4.31
C ILE A 142 -9.35 -6.97 -5.64
N GLN A 143 -8.70 -5.87 -5.98
CA GLN A 143 -7.73 -5.79 -7.05
C GLN A 143 -6.31 -5.68 -6.49
N MET A 144 -5.39 -6.35 -7.16
CA MET A 144 -3.96 -6.24 -6.92
C MET A 144 -3.32 -5.65 -8.16
N ARG A 145 -2.56 -4.57 -8.00
CA ARG A 145 -1.95 -3.83 -9.10
C ARG A 145 -0.47 -3.62 -8.82
N VAL A 146 0.36 -3.93 -9.79
CA VAL A 146 1.81 -3.72 -9.72
C VAL A 146 2.19 -2.55 -10.63
N PHE A 147 3.00 -1.65 -10.09
CA PHE A 147 3.62 -0.55 -10.84
C PHE A 147 5.12 -0.61 -10.63
N THR A 148 5.90 -0.21 -11.63
CA THR A 148 7.35 -0.24 -11.57
C THR A 148 7.94 1.14 -11.80
N LYS A 149 8.86 1.57 -10.95
CA LYS A 149 9.63 2.77 -11.19
C LYS A 149 10.68 2.50 -12.26
N LYS A 150 10.53 3.12 -13.45
CA LYS A 150 11.44 2.92 -14.56
C LYS A 150 12.87 3.27 -14.18
N ILE A 151 13.81 2.46 -14.63
CA ILE A 151 15.24 2.81 -14.59
C ILE A 151 15.46 3.95 -15.60
N ASN A 152 16.06 5.06 -15.16
CA ASN A 152 16.47 6.10 -16.10
C ASN A 152 17.49 5.47 -17.09
N GLN A 153 17.07 5.34 -18.33
CA GLN A 153 18.01 5.12 -19.43
C GLN A 153 18.63 6.49 -19.72
N ASN A 154 19.81 6.73 -19.15
CA ASN A 154 20.70 7.81 -19.62
C ASN A 154 21.34 7.39 -20.93
#